data_25e8d2f378689a343f2baec73d999064
#
_entry.id   25e8d2f378689a343f2baec73d999064
#
_cell.length_a   1.000
_cell.length_b   1.000
_cell.length_c   1.000
_cell.angle_alpha   90.00
_cell.angle_beta   90.00
_cell.angle_gamma   90.00
#
_symmetry.space_group_name_H-M   'P 1'
#
loop_
_entity.id
_entity.type
_entity.pdbx_description
1 polymer ?
#
loop_
_entity_poly.entity_id
_entity_poly.type
_entity_poly.pdbx_seq_one_letter_code
_entity_poly.pdbx_strand_id
1 'polypeptide(L)'
;MKITEIRTRVIQWRGKTVPLPPHFCTNPMDAVSPMLSKATMGTFTFHSWLVVEIFTDNGLVGIGNAALSPLITKQVIDLYLKPLLIGSDPWDIEFLWQHMYRKTMAFGRKGIGMVAISAVDIALWDILGKSAKQPVYRLLGGRTKPKIPVYASRLYSTPLDELASESKRYKDEGYQAMKMRFGWGPADGPEGVLKNLALVRTVREAVGDGIDIMADAYMGWNLDYAKRIIPQLEKFNLRWLEEAVIPDDIHGYAELKKFGRIPIAGGEHEFTLYGFRELIEARAVDYIQFDTNRVGGLTQARKIAALAEAHSIPVIPHAGQMHNYHIVMASLNSPMAEYFPPVDVEVGNELFWYCFNGEPTPKDGYIDLDENTPGLGLTVNEEKLKNFEVIE
;
A
#
# COMPACT_ATOMS: atom_id res chain seq x y z
N MET A 1 15.47 28.03 -2.86
CA MET A 1 15.88 26.68 -3.32
C MET A 1 15.13 26.39 -4.60
N LYS A 2 15.81 25.80 -5.60
CA LYS A 2 15.16 25.50 -6.90
C LYS A 2 15.45 24.08 -7.33
N ILE A 3 14.47 23.43 -7.93
CA ILE A 3 14.63 22.11 -8.57
C ILE A 3 15.48 22.30 -9.83
N THR A 4 16.60 21.59 -9.92
CA THR A 4 17.54 21.66 -11.05
C THR A 4 17.42 20.45 -11.97
N GLU A 5 17.12 19.28 -11.43
CA GLU A 5 17.02 18.03 -12.16
C GLU A 5 15.98 17.11 -11.52
N ILE A 6 15.30 16.32 -12.33
CA ILE A 6 14.51 15.15 -11.89
C ILE A 6 15.03 13.96 -12.68
N ARG A 7 15.50 12.94 -11.95
CA ARG A 7 16.00 11.68 -12.51
C ARG A 7 15.05 10.57 -12.12
N THR A 8 14.73 9.74 -13.08
CA THR A 8 13.85 8.58 -12.92
C THR A 8 14.58 7.34 -13.39
N ARG A 9 14.63 6.31 -12.55
CA ARG A 9 15.28 5.03 -12.85
C ARG A 9 14.31 3.89 -12.60
N VAL A 10 14.10 3.02 -13.58
CA VAL A 10 13.34 1.79 -13.36
C VAL A 10 14.33 0.68 -13.05
N ILE A 11 14.18 0.12 -11.86
CA ILE A 11 14.97 -1.02 -11.37
C ILE A 11 14.18 -2.28 -11.73
N GLN A 12 14.79 -3.16 -12.54
CA GLN A 12 14.12 -4.36 -13.03
C GLN A 12 14.84 -5.63 -12.56
N TRP A 13 14.07 -6.54 -11.95
CA TRP A 13 14.54 -7.86 -11.59
C TRP A 13 14.71 -8.73 -12.84
N ARG A 14 15.88 -9.36 -12.97
CA ARG A 14 16.20 -10.30 -14.06
C ARG A 14 16.42 -11.74 -13.60
N GLY A 15 16.21 -12.01 -12.31
CA GLY A 15 16.33 -13.36 -11.77
C GLY A 15 15.22 -14.30 -12.24
N LYS A 16 15.34 -15.56 -11.89
CA LYS A 16 14.26 -16.52 -12.12
C LYS A 16 13.05 -16.12 -11.30
N THR A 17 11.90 -16.06 -11.93
CA THR A 17 10.61 -15.92 -11.26
C THR A 17 10.07 -17.31 -11.00
N VAL A 18 9.67 -17.57 -9.78
CA VAL A 18 8.91 -18.79 -9.47
C VAL A 18 7.45 -18.53 -9.86
N PRO A 19 6.86 -19.35 -10.74
CA PRO A 19 5.44 -19.24 -11.03
C PRO A 19 4.64 -19.40 -9.75
N LEU A 20 3.79 -18.43 -9.44
CA LEU A 20 2.89 -18.54 -8.29
C LEU A 20 1.88 -19.67 -8.53
N PRO A 21 1.58 -20.49 -7.52
CA PRO A 21 0.60 -21.55 -7.67
C PRO A 21 -0.78 -20.96 -7.94
N PRO A 22 -1.66 -21.72 -8.64
CA PRO A 22 -3.06 -21.35 -8.76
C PRO A 22 -3.68 -21.06 -7.39
N HIS A 23 -4.53 -20.05 -7.31
CA HIS A 23 -5.20 -19.64 -6.06
C HIS A 23 -4.25 -19.17 -4.94
N PHE A 24 -3.05 -18.74 -5.28
CA PHE A 24 -2.12 -18.15 -4.31
C PHE A 24 -2.71 -16.91 -3.61
N CYS A 25 -3.43 -16.09 -4.35
CA CYS A 25 -4.36 -15.09 -3.84
C CYS A 25 -5.51 -14.89 -4.83
N THR A 26 -6.62 -14.35 -4.35
CA THR A 26 -7.71 -13.88 -5.20
C THR A 26 -7.27 -12.73 -6.10
N ASN A 27 -7.98 -12.58 -7.21
CA ASN A 27 -7.79 -11.46 -8.15
C ASN A 27 -9.16 -11.08 -8.78
N PRO A 28 -9.29 -9.91 -9.43
CA PRO A 28 -10.57 -9.45 -9.98
C PRO A 28 -11.23 -10.42 -10.99
N MET A 29 -10.45 -11.30 -11.61
CA MET A 29 -10.99 -12.29 -12.59
C MET A 29 -11.74 -13.41 -11.91
N ASP A 30 -11.49 -13.71 -10.63
CA ASP A 30 -12.16 -14.76 -9.88
C ASP A 30 -13.66 -14.48 -9.68
N ALA A 31 -14.06 -13.21 -9.79
CA ALA A 31 -15.47 -12.80 -9.75
C ALA A 31 -16.24 -13.18 -11.03
N VAL A 32 -15.55 -13.47 -12.14
CA VAL A 32 -16.17 -13.54 -13.48
C VAL A 32 -16.22 -14.96 -14.01
N SER A 33 -15.13 -15.72 -14.01
CA SER A 33 -15.07 -17.01 -14.71
C SER A 33 -13.99 -17.94 -14.18
N PRO A 34 -14.32 -19.25 -13.94
CA PRO A 34 -13.31 -20.25 -13.58
C PRO A 34 -12.24 -20.47 -14.66
N MET A 35 -12.56 -20.17 -15.93
CA MET A 35 -11.59 -20.27 -17.02
C MET A 35 -10.55 -19.16 -16.98
N LEU A 36 -10.89 -18.02 -16.40
CA LEU A 36 -10.04 -16.84 -16.31
C LEU A 36 -9.30 -16.77 -14.96
N SER A 37 -9.89 -17.32 -13.89
CA SER A 37 -9.26 -17.38 -12.57
C SER A 37 -8.00 -18.25 -12.54
N LYS A 38 -7.91 -19.24 -13.44
CA LYS A 38 -6.73 -20.09 -13.60
C LYS A 38 -5.60 -19.44 -14.42
N ALA A 39 -5.91 -18.38 -15.15
CA ALA A 39 -4.91 -17.60 -15.84
C ALA A 39 -4.18 -16.77 -14.80
N THR A 40 -2.92 -17.09 -14.56
CA THR A 40 -1.90 -16.33 -13.83
C THR A 40 -2.42 -15.10 -13.07
N MET A 41 -2.07 -14.99 -11.80
CA MET A 41 -2.26 -13.75 -11.05
C MET A 41 -2.02 -12.57 -11.96
N GLY A 42 -3.09 -11.93 -12.37
CA GLY A 42 -3.15 -10.70 -13.11
C GLY A 42 -1.88 -10.16 -13.74
N THR A 43 -2.02 -9.14 -14.46
CA THR A 43 -0.95 -8.40 -15.13
C THR A 43 0.08 -7.75 -14.21
N PHE A 44 0.02 -7.96 -12.89
CA PHE A 44 0.98 -7.41 -11.94
C PHE A 44 2.12 -8.38 -11.67
N THR A 45 3.22 -8.15 -12.39
CA THR A 45 4.53 -8.58 -11.93
C THR A 45 5.21 -7.37 -11.30
N PHE A 46 5.32 -7.34 -9.99
CA PHE A 46 6.08 -6.31 -9.26
C PHE A 46 7.60 -6.53 -9.41
N HIS A 47 8.06 -7.05 -10.54
CA HIS A 47 9.47 -7.31 -10.83
C HIS A 47 10.22 -6.06 -11.27
N SER A 48 9.60 -4.90 -11.15
CA SER A 48 10.24 -3.62 -11.40
C SER A 48 9.78 -2.57 -10.40
N TRP A 49 10.63 -1.58 -10.15
CA TRP A 49 10.40 -0.50 -9.20
C TRP A 49 10.91 0.82 -9.76
N LEU A 50 10.17 1.88 -9.62
CA LEU A 50 10.60 3.21 -10.03
C LEU A 50 11.23 3.95 -8.85
N VAL A 51 12.44 4.42 -9.04
CA VAL A 51 13.13 5.37 -8.15
C VAL A 51 13.07 6.75 -8.78
N VAL A 52 12.68 7.75 -8.01
CA VAL A 52 12.63 9.16 -8.40
C VAL A 52 13.57 9.96 -7.51
N GLU A 53 14.50 10.69 -8.11
CA GLU A 53 15.42 11.59 -7.42
C GLU A 53 15.20 13.02 -7.93
N ILE A 54 14.95 13.95 -7.01
CA ILE A 54 14.79 15.38 -7.31
C ILE A 54 15.99 16.13 -6.74
N PHE A 55 16.76 16.76 -7.60
CA PHE A 55 17.96 17.54 -7.23
C PHE A 55 17.64 19.02 -7.14
N THR A 56 18.32 19.69 -6.21
CA THR A 56 18.16 21.13 -5.98
C THR A 56 19.46 21.89 -6.12
N ASP A 57 19.37 23.20 -6.35
CA ASP A 57 20.50 24.12 -6.51
C ASP A 57 21.38 24.27 -5.25
N ASN A 58 20.89 23.85 -4.09
CA ASN A 58 21.65 23.85 -2.83
C ASN A 58 22.16 22.45 -2.43
N GLY A 59 22.11 21.47 -3.36
CA GLY A 59 22.69 20.14 -3.21
C GLY A 59 21.82 19.13 -2.46
N LEU A 60 20.59 19.47 -2.05
CA LEU A 60 19.67 18.49 -1.50
C LEU A 60 19.10 17.59 -2.62
N VAL A 61 18.92 16.32 -2.28
CA VAL A 61 18.29 15.32 -3.16
C VAL A 61 17.13 14.69 -2.42
N GLY A 62 15.93 14.80 -2.99
CA GLY A 62 14.73 14.11 -2.50
C GLY A 62 14.49 12.81 -3.20
N ILE A 63 14.02 11.81 -2.45
CA ILE A 63 13.78 10.45 -2.93
C ILE A 63 12.30 10.14 -2.87
N GLY A 64 11.77 9.70 -4.02
CA GLY A 64 10.43 9.13 -4.15
C GLY A 64 10.47 7.81 -4.91
N ASN A 65 9.32 7.14 -4.98
CA ASN A 65 9.26 5.85 -5.65
C ASN A 65 7.84 5.49 -6.09
N ALA A 66 7.73 4.49 -6.97
CA ALA A 66 6.45 3.89 -7.33
C ALA A 66 6.61 2.44 -7.77
N ALA A 67 5.61 1.61 -7.45
CA ALA A 67 5.55 0.20 -7.81
C ALA A 67 4.69 -0.08 -9.05
N LEU A 68 3.62 0.69 -9.26
CA LEU A 68 2.66 0.41 -10.33
C LEU A 68 3.18 0.86 -11.69
N SER A 69 3.28 -0.11 -12.61
CA SER A 69 3.70 0.11 -14.01
C SER A 69 4.90 1.08 -14.13
N PRO A 70 6.05 0.77 -13.51
CA PRO A 70 7.18 1.71 -13.37
C PRO A 70 7.63 2.35 -14.67
N LEU A 71 7.65 1.61 -15.78
CA LEU A 71 8.03 2.12 -17.10
C LEU A 71 7.06 3.21 -17.60
N ILE A 72 5.76 2.99 -17.45
CA ILE A 72 4.74 3.97 -17.88
C ILE A 72 4.75 5.16 -16.92
N THR A 73 4.86 4.90 -15.63
CA THR A 73 4.96 5.95 -14.60
C THR A 73 6.16 6.85 -14.82
N LYS A 74 7.33 6.27 -15.16
CA LYS A 74 8.53 7.02 -15.57
C LYS A 74 8.21 7.96 -16.74
N GLN A 75 7.58 7.46 -17.81
CA GLN A 75 7.25 8.29 -18.98
C GLN A 75 6.31 9.44 -18.63
N VAL A 76 5.35 9.24 -17.74
CA VAL A 76 4.48 10.35 -17.27
C VAL A 76 5.31 11.40 -16.53
N ILE A 77 6.23 10.99 -15.68
CA ILE A 77 7.10 11.93 -14.95
C ILE A 77 7.98 12.70 -15.95
N ASP A 78 8.70 12.00 -16.82
CA ASP A 78 9.71 12.60 -17.69
C ASP A 78 9.10 13.53 -18.73
N LEU A 79 7.97 13.15 -19.33
CA LEU A 79 7.35 13.91 -20.42
C LEU A 79 6.40 14.99 -19.95
N TYR A 80 5.70 14.80 -18.83
CA TYR A 80 4.63 15.71 -18.43
C TYR A 80 4.90 16.42 -17.10
N LEU A 81 5.51 15.77 -16.09
CA LEU A 81 5.69 16.40 -14.77
C LEU A 81 7.01 17.16 -14.67
N LYS A 82 8.12 16.56 -15.09
CA LYS A 82 9.46 17.17 -15.04
C LYS A 82 9.52 18.58 -15.64
N PRO A 83 8.98 18.84 -16.87
CA PRO A 83 8.99 20.18 -17.43
C PRO A 83 8.23 21.23 -16.61
N LEU A 84 7.23 20.82 -15.80
CA LEU A 84 6.46 21.71 -14.96
C LEU A 84 7.19 22.14 -13.67
N LEU A 85 8.18 21.33 -13.25
CA LEU A 85 8.78 21.43 -11.93
C LEU A 85 10.17 22.06 -11.94
N ILE A 86 10.93 21.90 -13.03
CA ILE A 86 12.28 22.48 -13.15
C ILE A 86 12.23 24.00 -12.94
N GLY A 87 13.12 24.51 -12.07
CA GLY A 87 13.19 25.92 -11.68
C GLY A 87 12.22 26.34 -10.58
N SER A 88 11.28 25.48 -10.17
CA SER A 88 10.35 25.75 -9.08
C SER A 88 10.99 25.58 -7.70
N ASP A 89 10.41 26.19 -6.67
CA ASP A 89 10.80 25.97 -5.27
C ASP A 89 10.04 24.77 -4.70
N PRO A 90 10.74 23.72 -4.19
CA PRO A 90 10.08 22.59 -3.55
C PRO A 90 9.19 22.94 -2.36
N TRP A 91 9.41 24.09 -1.70
CA TRP A 91 8.56 24.54 -0.60
C TRP A 91 7.14 24.89 -1.01
N ASP A 92 6.90 25.21 -2.28
CA ASP A 92 5.57 25.49 -2.83
C ASP A 92 4.78 24.21 -3.12
N ILE A 93 4.92 23.19 -2.26
CA ILE A 93 4.45 21.81 -2.50
C ILE A 93 2.97 21.72 -2.86
N GLU A 94 2.10 22.50 -2.21
CA GLU A 94 0.66 22.52 -2.53
C GLU A 94 0.39 23.07 -3.94
N PHE A 95 1.10 24.13 -4.31
CA PHE A 95 1.01 24.69 -5.66
C PHE A 95 1.53 23.70 -6.70
N LEU A 96 2.70 23.09 -6.46
CA LEU A 96 3.31 22.13 -7.37
C LEU A 96 2.40 20.90 -7.56
N TRP A 97 1.80 20.41 -6.47
CA TRP A 97 0.82 19.34 -6.55
C TRP A 97 -0.37 19.70 -7.44
N GLN A 98 -0.98 20.87 -7.21
CA GLN A 98 -2.10 21.36 -8.02
C GLN A 98 -1.67 21.60 -9.48
N HIS A 99 -0.46 22.07 -9.71
CA HIS A 99 0.08 22.30 -11.04
C HIS A 99 0.18 20.98 -11.82
N MET A 100 0.79 19.96 -11.22
CA MET A 100 0.86 18.60 -11.81
C MET A 100 -0.53 18.02 -12.07
N TYR A 101 -1.41 18.04 -11.07
CA TYR A 101 -2.75 17.48 -11.16
C TYR A 101 -3.59 18.14 -12.26
N ARG A 102 -3.64 19.47 -12.29
CA ARG A 102 -4.46 20.20 -13.27
C ARG A 102 -3.93 20.08 -14.70
N LYS A 103 -2.62 20.02 -14.88
CA LYS A 103 -2.01 19.84 -16.21
C LYS A 103 -2.20 18.42 -16.77
N THR A 104 -2.37 17.42 -15.90
CA THR A 104 -2.61 16.03 -16.30
C THR A 104 -4.07 15.59 -16.14
N MET A 105 -4.97 16.49 -15.72
CA MET A 105 -6.35 16.16 -15.34
C MET A 105 -7.14 15.42 -16.44
N ALA A 106 -6.87 15.70 -17.70
CA ALA A 106 -7.55 15.09 -18.83
C ALA A 106 -7.34 13.55 -18.90
N PHE A 107 -6.20 13.04 -18.38
CA PHE A 107 -5.84 11.62 -18.43
C PHE A 107 -5.32 11.06 -17.11
N GLY A 108 -5.05 11.88 -16.08
CA GLY A 108 -4.28 11.52 -14.90
C GLY A 108 -5.05 11.60 -13.57
N ARG A 109 -6.39 11.70 -13.57
CA ARG A 109 -7.18 11.85 -12.32
C ARG A 109 -7.15 10.63 -11.41
N LYS A 110 -7.01 9.44 -11.96
CA LYS A 110 -6.87 8.14 -11.28
C LYS A 110 -5.81 7.31 -12.02
N GLY A 111 -5.34 6.24 -11.41
CA GLY A 111 -4.36 5.33 -12.01
C GLY A 111 -2.98 5.94 -12.18
N ILE A 112 -2.28 5.60 -13.25
CA ILE A 112 -0.86 5.87 -13.44
C ILE A 112 -0.49 7.36 -13.36
N GLY A 113 -1.35 8.28 -13.80
CA GLY A 113 -1.11 9.71 -13.65
C GLY A 113 -0.97 10.13 -12.20
N MET A 114 -1.83 9.60 -11.32
CA MET A 114 -1.74 9.86 -9.88
C MET A 114 -0.56 9.15 -9.21
N VAL A 115 -0.21 7.95 -9.66
CA VAL A 115 1.00 7.24 -9.21
C VAL A 115 2.26 8.07 -9.51
N ALA A 116 2.35 8.66 -10.70
CA ALA A 116 3.46 9.54 -11.08
C ALA A 116 3.53 10.79 -10.20
N ILE A 117 2.39 11.45 -9.94
CA ILE A 117 2.30 12.59 -9.03
C ILE A 117 2.70 12.20 -7.61
N SER A 118 2.26 11.02 -7.13
CA SER A 118 2.60 10.51 -5.80
C SER A 118 4.11 10.34 -5.62
N ALA A 119 4.78 9.72 -6.60
CA ALA A 119 6.23 9.50 -6.54
C ALA A 119 7.00 10.82 -6.47
N VAL A 120 6.59 11.82 -7.24
CA VAL A 120 7.19 13.16 -7.20
C VAL A 120 6.90 13.86 -5.88
N ASP A 121 5.67 13.81 -5.39
CA ASP A 121 5.25 14.44 -4.13
C ASP A 121 6.03 13.87 -2.93
N ILE A 122 6.22 12.55 -2.88
CA ILE A 122 7.02 11.89 -1.84
C ILE A 122 8.46 12.42 -1.86
N ALA A 123 9.07 12.59 -3.05
CA ALA A 123 10.42 13.15 -3.18
C ALA A 123 10.48 14.63 -2.74
N LEU A 124 9.45 15.41 -3.02
CA LEU A 124 9.35 16.80 -2.55
C LEU A 124 9.26 16.88 -1.02
N TRP A 125 8.45 16.03 -0.38
CA TRP A 125 8.38 15.96 1.09
C TRP A 125 9.71 15.54 1.71
N ASP A 126 10.47 14.66 1.07
CA ASP A 126 11.82 14.29 1.51
C ASP A 126 12.77 15.49 1.48
N ILE A 127 12.72 16.32 0.42
CA ILE A 127 13.47 17.59 0.34
C ILE A 127 13.07 18.54 1.47
N LEU A 128 11.77 18.69 1.73
CA LEU A 128 11.30 19.57 2.80
C LEU A 128 11.85 19.14 4.16
N GLY A 129 11.78 17.85 4.47
CA GLY A 129 12.34 17.29 5.70
C GLY A 129 13.85 17.51 5.81
N LYS A 130 14.60 17.24 4.74
CA LYS A 130 16.06 17.48 4.67
C LYS A 130 16.41 18.95 4.81
N SER A 131 15.68 19.84 4.14
CA SER A 131 15.86 21.29 4.22
C SER A 131 15.58 21.83 5.63
N ALA A 132 14.53 21.34 6.27
CA ALA A 132 14.17 21.70 7.64
C ALA A 132 15.05 21.00 8.70
N LYS A 133 15.92 20.06 8.29
CA LYS A 133 16.70 19.17 9.18
C LYS A 133 15.79 18.42 10.18
N GLN A 134 14.63 17.98 9.71
CA GLN A 134 13.63 17.24 10.49
C GLN A 134 13.14 16.02 9.75
N PRO A 135 12.78 14.92 10.44
CA PRO A 135 12.03 13.83 9.84
C PRO A 135 10.68 14.32 9.31
N VAL A 136 10.20 13.75 8.22
CA VAL A 136 8.93 14.16 7.58
C VAL A 136 7.75 14.13 8.54
N TYR A 137 7.65 13.14 9.43
CA TYR A 137 6.54 13.09 10.39
C TYR A 137 6.44 14.34 11.28
N ARG A 138 7.56 15.03 11.59
CA ARG A 138 7.53 16.28 12.35
C ARG A 138 6.90 17.43 11.56
N LEU A 139 7.10 17.46 10.25
CA LEU A 139 6.45 18.45 9.37
C LEU A 139 4.95 18.14 9.18
N LEU A 140 4.55 16.88 9.34
CA LEU A 140 3.16 16.43 9.25
C LEU A 140 2.34 16.65 10.53
N GLY A 141 2.99 17.07 11.62
CA GLY A 141 2.30 17.34 12.91
C GLY A 141 3.00 16.78 14.14
N GLY A 142 4.03 15.97 13.95
CA GLY A 142 4.83 15.42 15.03
C GLY A 142 4.45 14.00 15.42
N ARG A 143 5.08 13.50 16.46
CA ARG A 143 4.89 12.14 16.97
C ARG A 143 3.60 12.03 17.78
N THR A 144 2.68 11.18 17.39
CA THR A 144 1.40 10.92 18.07
C THR A 144 1.44 9.65 18.94
N LYS A 145 2.44 8.81 18.77
CA LYS A 145 2.64 7.53 19.46
C LYS A 145 4.13 7.25 19.66
N PRO A 146 4.54 6.51 20.71
CA PRO A 146 5.95 6.24 20.97
C PRO A 146 6.60 5.37 19.89
N LYS A 147 5.87 4.37 19.38
CA LYS A 147 6.25 3.47 18.30
C LYS A 147 5.03 3.16 17.46
N ILE A 148 5.24 2.71 16.23
CA ILE A 148 4.18 2.30 15.32
C ILE A 148 3.95 0.80 15.48
N PRO A 149 2.78 0.34 15.97
CA PRO A 149 2.41 -1.06 15.86
C PRO A 149 2.31 -1.44 14.38
N VAL A 150 2.78 -2.64 14.02
CA VAL A 150 2.66 -3.12 12.64
C VAL A 150 2.04 -4.51 12.58
N TYR A 151 1.35 -4.79 11.49
CA TYR A 151 0.87 -6.14 11.19
C TYR A 151 1.66 -6.77 10.05
N ALA A 152 1.91 -8.09 10.16
CA ALA A 152 2.54 -8.85 9.09
C ALA A 152 1.53 -9.08 7.95
N SER A 153 1.81 -8.56 6.75
CA SER A 153 0.96 -8.69 5.58
C SER A 153 1.57 -9.65 4.57
N ARG A 154 1.41 -10.95 4.83
CA ARG A 154 2.05 -11.96 3.97
C ARG A 154 1.33 -13.28 3.84
N LEU A 155 0.44 -13.65 4.72
CA LEU A 155 -0.18 -14.97 4.73
C LEU A 155 -1.00 -15.20 3.45
N TYR A 156 -0.39 -15.87 2.48
CA TYR A 156 -1.03 -16.24 1.22
C TYR A 156 -1.79 -17.56 1.33
N SER A 157 -2.60 -17.89 0.31
CA SER A 157 -3.29 -19.16 0.21
C SER A 157 -2.30 -20.26 -0.21
N THR A 158 -1.53 -20.73 0.77
CA THR A 158 -0.56 -21.83 0.66
C THR A 158 -1.14 -23.12 1.29
N PRO A 159 -0.47 -24.27 1.20
CA PRO A 159 -0.85 -25.47 1.96
C PRO A 159 -1.10 -25.15 3.43
N LEU A 160 -2.16 -25.73 4.02
CA LEU A 160 -2.65 -25.35 5.36
C LEU A 160 -1.62 -25.52 6.47
N ASP A 161 -0.75 -26.51 6.37
CA ASP A 161 0.34 -26.78 7.32
C ASP A 161 1.46 -25.72 7.23
N GLU A 162 1.79 -25.27 6.02
CA GLU A 162 2.72 -24.16 5.78
C GLU A 162 2.13 -22.85 6.29
N LEU A 163 0.86 -22.56 5.98
CA LEU A 163 0.13 -21.39 6.45
C LEU A 163 0.08 -21.32 7.98
N ALA A 164 -0.21 -22.46 8.65
CA ALA A 164 -0.21 -22.55 10.10
C ALA A 164 1.18 -22.28 10.70
N SER A 165 2.22 -22.83 10.06
CA SER A 165 3.61 -22.67 10.51
C SER A 165 4.08 -21.23 10.35
N GLU A 166 3.76 -20.58 9.21
CA GLU A 166 4.08 -19.18 8.96
C GLU A 166 3.35 -18.25 9.93
N SER A 167 2.07 -18.49 10.20
CA SER A 167 1.28 -17.73 11.16
C SER A 167 1.86 -17.80 12.58
N LYS A 168 2.28 -18.97 13.02
CA LYS A 168 2.96 -19.16 14.32
C LYS A 168 4.28 -18.40 14.39
N ARG A 169 5.07 -18.46 13.31
CA ARG A 169 6.34 -17.74 13.23
C ARG A 169 6.13 -16.23 13.45
N TYR A 170 5.18 -15.58 12.76
CA TYR A 170 4.92 -14.16 12.97
C TYR A 170 4.43 -13.84 14.39
N LYS A 171 3.62 -14.71 14.98
CA LYS A 171 3.26 -14.56 16.39
C LYS A 171 4.48 -14.62 17.31
N ASP A 172 5.40 -15.55 17.08
CA ASP A 172 6.63 -15.73 17.86
C ASP A 172 7.62 -14.58 17.66
N GLU A 173 7.61 -13.92 16.48
CA GLU A 173 8.33 -12.68 16.17
C GLU A 173 7.70 -11.43 16.84
N GLY A 174 6.60 -11.59 17.60
CA GLY A 174 5.97 -10.53 18.39
C GLY A 174 4.86 -9.76 17.69
N TYR A 175 4.46 -10.12 16.46
CA TYR A 175 3.34 -9.47 15.81
C TYR A 175 2.02 -9.75 16.55
N GLN A 176 1.28 -8.68 16.84
CA GLN A 176 -0.04 -8.76 17.47
C GLN A 176 -1.19 -8.76 16.45
N ALA A 177 -0.87 -8.58 15.18
CA ALA A 177 -1.81 -8.58 14.07
C ALA A 177 -1.16 -9.12 12.81
N MET A 178 -1.96 -9.76 11.93
CA MET A 178 -1.49 -10.26 10.65
C MET A 178 -2.62 -10.27 9.61
N LYS A 179 -2.27 -10.03 8.35
CA LYS A 179 -3.19 -10.05 7.22
C LYS A 179 -2.94 -11.28 6.36
N MET A 180 -4.03 -11.98 6.06
CA MET A 180 -4.05 -13.13 5.17
C MET A 180 -4.81 -12.80 3.89
N ARG A 181 -4.55 -13.57 2.84
CA ARG A 181 -5.23 -13.45 1.56
C ARG A 181 -6.10 -14.66 1.29
N PHE A 182 -7.27 -14.42 0.72
CA PHE A 182 -8.10 -15.49 0.18
C PHE A 182 -7.54 -16.01 -1.14
N GLY A 183 -7.92 -17.25 -1.53
CA GLY A 183 -7.46 -17.88 -2.77
C GLY A 183 -8.58 -18.12 -3.77
N TRP A 184 -9.86 -18.05 -3.37
CA TRP A 184 -10.99 -18.44 -4.18
C TRP A 184 -12.06 -17.36 -4.21
N GLY A 185 -12.76 -17.27 -5.36
CA GLY A 185 -13.84 -16.34 -5.60
C GLY A 185 -15.12 -17.02 -6.09
N PRO A 186 -16.12 -16.23 -6.58
CA PRO A 186 -17.40 -16.72 -7.08
C PRO A 186 -17.28 -17.80 -8.14
N ALA A 187 -16.27 -17.72 -8.99
CA ALA A 187 -16.00 -18.66 -10.07
C ALA A 187 -15.71 -20.09 -9.58
N ASP A 188 -15.27 -20.24 -8.33
CA ASP A 188 -14.92 -21.53 -7.72
C ASP A 188 -16.10 -22.20 -6.98
N GLY A 189 -17.26 -21.55 -6.97
CA GLY A 189 -18.49 -22.07 -6.40
C GLY A 189 -18.42 -22.40 -4.90
N PRO A 190 -19.26 -23.33 -4.42
CA PRO A 190 -19.32 -23.68 -2.98
C PRO A 190 -18.02 -24.28 -2.43
N GLU A 191 -17.26 -24.98 -3.26
CA GLU A 191 -15.97 -25.55 -2.85
C GLU A 191 -14.96 -24.45 -2.53
N GLY A 192 -14.91 -23.37 -3.31
CA GLY A 192 -14.07 -22.22 -3.04
C GLY A 192 -14.41 -21.56 -1.71
N VAL A 193 -15.69 -21.47 -1.35
CA VAL A 193 -16.13 -20.98 -0.03
C VAL A 193 -15.55 -21.83 1.09
N LEU A 194 -15.65 -23.16 0.99
CA LEU A 194 -15.13 -24.07 2.02
C LEU A 194 -13.61 -23.96 2.17
N LYS A 195 -12.90 -23.80 1.05
CA LYS A 195 -11.44 -23.61 1.06
C LYS A 195 -11.05 -22.29 1.70
N ASN A 196 -11.70 -21.19 1.38
CA ASN A 196 -11.47 -19.90 2.03
C ASN A 196 -11.74 -19.96 3.56
N LEU A 197 -12.80 -20.64 3.98
CA LEU A 197 -13.09 -20.85 5.41
C LEU A 197 -12.02 -21.71 6.08
N ALA A 198 -11.44 -22.69 5.38
CA ALA A 198 -10.36 -23.51 5.90
C ALA A 198 -9.09 -22.68 6.13
N LEU A 199 -8.74 -21.76 5.22
CA LEU A 199 -7.61 -20.84 5.39
C LEU A 199 -7.77 -20.03 6.69
N VAL A 200 -8.90 -19.36 6.86
CA VAL A 200 -9.15 -18.50 8.04
C VAL A 200 -9.13 -19.31 9.33
N ARG A 201 -9.76 -20.49 9.31
CA ARG A 201 -9.73 -21.42 10.47
C ARG A 201 -8.31 -21.79 10.84
N THR A 202 -7.49 -22.17 9.85
CA THR A 202 -6.10 -22.59 10.06
C THR A 202 -5.28 -21.47 10.71
N VAL A 203 -5.39 -20.25 10.23
CA VAL A 203 -4.70 -19.09 10.82
C VAL A 203 -5.19 -18.87 12.26
N ARG A 204 -6.51 -18.83 12.48
CA ARG A 204 -7.08 -18.59 13.82
C ARG A 204 -6.67 -19.67 14.83
N GLU A 205 -6.73 -20.95 14.44
CA GLU A 205 -6.28 -22.06 15.30
C GLU A 205 -4.78 -22.01 15.59
N ALA A 206 -3.98 -21.57 14.63
CA ALA A 206 -2.53 -21.44 14.78
C ALA A 206 -2.11 -20.35 15.76
N VAL A 207 -2.81 -19.19 15.76
CA VAL A 207 -2.39 -18.02 16.55
C VAL A 207 -3.23 -17.78 17.80
N GLY A 208 -4.44 -18.36 17.89
CA GLY A 208 -5.38 -18.15 18.99
C GLY A 208 -6.10 -16.81 18.93
N ASP A 209 -6.97 -16.54 19.91
CA ASP A 209 -7.88 -15.38 19.92
C ASP A 209 -7.20 -14.03 20.26
N GLY A 210 -5.99 -14.06 20.81
CA GLY A 210 -5.24 -12.87 21.21
C GLY A 210 -4.56 -12.11 20.06
N ILE A 211 -4.62 -12.64 18.85
CA ILE A 211 -4.00 -12.04 17.67
C ILE A 211 -5.11 -11.52 16.72
N ASP A 212 -4.99 -10.27 16.29
CA ASP A 212 -5.87 -9.70 15.28
C ASP A 212 -5.58 -10.33 13.90
N ILE A 213 -6.62 -10.83 13.24
CA ILE A 213 -6.53 -11.37 11.88
C ILE A 213 -7.33 -10.48 10.95
N MET A 214 -6.71 -10.02 9.88
CA MET A 214 -7.34 -9.36 8.76
C MET A 214 -7.34 -10.29 7.55
N ALA A 215 -8.35 -10.17 6.70
CA ALA A 215 -8.47 -11.00 5.51
C ALA A 215 -8.75 -10.16 4.27
N ASP A 216 -7.97 -10.39 3.22
CA ASP A 216 -7.96 -9.61 2.00
C ASP A 216 -8.49 -10.46 0.83
N ALA A 217 -9.53 -9.97 0.15
CA ALA A 217 -10.14 -10.59 -1.01
C ALA A 217 -9.67 -9.95 -2.34
N TYR A 218 -8.87 -8.91 -2.29
CA TYR A 218 -8.22 -8.25 -3.43
C TYR A 218 -9.15 -8.14 -4.66
N MET A 219 -10.32 -7.54 -4.45
CA MET A 219 -11.34 -7.31 -5.51
C MET A 219 -11.85 -8.59 -6.20
N GLY A 220 -11.53 -9.77 -5.66
CA GLY A 220 -11.83 -11.06 -6.28
C GLY A 220 -13.25 -11.59 -6.05
N TRP A 221 -14.07 -10.85 -5.28
CA TRP A 221 -15.45 -11.26 -5.00
C TRP A 221 -16.45 -10.30 -5.63
N ASN A 222 -17.72 -10.76 -5.63
CA ASN A 222 -18.86 -9.91 -5.88
C ASN A 222 -19.78 -9.86 -4.64
N LEU A 223 -20.76 -8.98 -4.67
CA LEU A 223 -21.65 -8.73 -3.55
C LEU A 223 -22.41 -9.99 -3.09
N ASP A 224 -22.88 -10.82 -4.02
CA ASP A 224 -23.59 -12.06 -3.70
C ASP A 224 -22.69 -13.06 -2.97
N TYR A 225 -21.47 -13.29 -3.50
CA TYR A 225 -20.51 -14.19 -2.86
C TYR A 225 -20.09 -13.68 -1.47
N ALA A 226 -19.79 -12.38 -1.35
CA ALA A 226 -19.44 -11.77 -0.08
C ALA A 226 -20.53 -11.96 0.98
N LYS A 227 -21.80 -11.77 0.62
CA LYS A 227 -22.94 -12.00 1.52
C LYS A 227 -23.10 -13.45 1.94
N ARG A 228 -22.72 -14.40 1.10
CA ARG A 228 -22.80 -15.85 1.45
C ARG A 228 -21.69 -16.27 2.41
N ILE A 229 -20.49 -15.70 2.28
CA ILE A 229 -19.33 -16.13 3.08
C ILE A 229 -19.22 -15.35 4.41
N ILE A 230 -19.58 -14.06 4.45
CA ILE A 230 -19.43 -13.21 5.65
C ILE A 230 -20.06 -13.85 6.90
N PRO A 231 -21.31 -14.36 6.91
CA PRO A 231 -21.88 -14.97 8.11
C PRO A 231 -21.12 -16.17 8.64
N GLN A 232 -20.39 -16.87 7.75
CA GLN A 232 -19.57 -18.02 8.11
C GLN A 232 -18.19 -17.62 8.62
N LEU A 233 -17.71 -16.42 8.23
CA LEU A 233 -16.45 -15.82 8.69
C LEU A 233 -16.58 -15.14 10.06
N GLU A 234 -17.76 -14.69 10.46
CA GLU A 234 -17.97 -13.94 11.71
C GLU A 234 -17.46 -14.65 12.95
N LYS A 235 -17.55 -15.98 13.01
CA LYS A 235 -17.07 -16.80 14.13
C LYS A 235 -15.56 -16.76 14.34
N PHE A 236 -14.80 -16.30 13.33
CA PHE A 236 -13.34 -16.21 13.42
C PHE A 236 -12.87 -14.84 13.93
N ASN A 237 -13.78 -13.90 14.23
CA ASN A 237 -13.49 -12.58 14.77
C ASN A 237 -12.41 -11.85 13.97
N LEU A 238 -12.63 -11.67 12.66
CA LEU A 238 -11.74 -10.90 11.81
C LEU A 238 -11.81 -9.41 12.18
N ARG A 239 -10.66 -8.76 12.24
CA ARG A 239 -10.58 -7.32 12.48
C ARG A 239 -11.17 -6.52 11.33
N TRP A 240 -10.94 -6.96 10.08
CA TRP A 240 -11.63 -6.47 8.88
C TRP A 240 -11.58 -7.47 7.73
N LEU A 241 -12.49 -7.28 6.78
CA LEU A 241 -12.48 -7.83 5.44
C LEU A 241 -12.10 -6.72 4.46
N GLU A 242 -11.02 -6.92 3.71
CA GLU A 242 -10.42 -5.96 2.79
C GLU A 242 -10.83 -6.27 1.35
N GLU A 243 -11.16 -5.23 0.60
CA GLU A 243 -11.44 -5.24 -0.84
C GLU A 243 -12.27 -6.44 -1.34
N ALA A 244 -13.40 -6.71 -0.67
CA ALA A 244 -14.30 -7.80 -1.07
C ALA A 244 -14.89 -7.61 -2.47
N VAL A 245 -15.15 -6.37 -2.89
CA VAL A 245 -15.67 -6.01 -4.21
C VAL A 245 -14.75 -5.01 -4.91
N ILE A 246 -14.96 -4.79 -6.20
CA ILE A 246 -14.15 -3.84 -6.98
C ILE A 246 -14.29 -2.40 -6.45
N PRO A 247 -13.27 -1.54 -6.59
CA PRO A 247 -13.26 -0.20 -6.01
C PRO A 247 -14.34 0.72 -6.60
N ASP A 248 -14.84 0.44 -7.82
CA ASP A 248 -15.93 1.16 -8.44
C ASP A 248 -17.29 0.93 -7.77
N ASP A 249 -17.46 -0.16 -7.00
CA ASP A 249 -18.72 -0.52 -6.32
C ASP A 249 -18.78 0.04 -4.88
N ILE A 250 -18.72 1.37 -4.78
CA ILE A 250 -18.80 2.07 -3.47
C ILE A 250 -20.10 1.73 -2.73
N HIS A 251 -21.20 1.54 -3.45
CA HIS A 251 -22.48 1.17 -2.87
C HIS A 251 -22.46 -0.27 -2.36
N GLY A 252 -21.80 -1.17 -3.05
CA GLY A 252 -21.57 -2.55 -2.60
C GLY A 252 -20.78 -2.60 -1.29
N TYR A 253 -19.72 -1.80 -1.17
CA TYR A 253 -19.01 -1.65 0.11
C TYR A 253 -19.94 -1.17 1.24
N ALA A 254 -20.73 -0.12 1.00
CA ALA A 254 -21.66 0.39 1.98
C ALA A 254 -22.76 -0.62 2.36
N GLU A 255 -23.16 -1.48 1.42
CA GLU A 255 -24.11 -2.56 1.64
C GLU A 255 -23.50 -3.69 2.48
N LEU A 256 -22.27 -4.12 2.18
CA LEU A 256 -21.55 -5.13 2.96
C LEU A 256 -21.32 -4.69 4.40
N LYS A 257 -20.92 -3.44 4.59
CA LYS A 257 -20.73 -2.86 5.92
C LYS A 257 -22.00 -2.90 6.79
N LYS A 258 -23.18 -2.75 6.17
CA LYS A 258 -24.48 -2.84 6.87
C LYS A 258 -24.95 -4.28 7.06
N PHE A 259 -24.50 -5.18 6.19
CA PHE A 259 -24.98 -6.55 6.12
C PHE A 259 -24.39 -7.44 7.22
N GLY A 260 -23.07 -7.38 7.45
CA GLY A 260 -22.33 -8.25 8.36
C GLY A 260 -21.78 -7.54 9.59
N ARG A 261 -21.16 -8.32 10.47
CA ARG A 261 -20.49 -7.80 11.68
C ARG A 261 -18.99 -7.61 11.49
N ILE A 262 -18.44 -8.12 10.39
CA ILE A 262 -17.01 -7.93 10.09
C ILE A 262 -16.83 -6.53 9.54
N PRO A 263 -15.97 -5.69 10.15
CA PRO A 263 -15.66 -4.38 9.63
C PRO A 263 -15.09 -4.48 8.21
N ILE A 264 -15.38 -3.50 7.37
CA ILE A 264 -14.96 -3.43 5.98
C ILE A 264 -13.80 -2.45 5.84
N ALA A 265 -12.75 -2.86 5.14
CA ALA A 265 -11.61 -2.03 4.80
C ALA A 265 -11.41 -1.92 3.29
N GLY A 266 -10.86 -0.80 2.85
CA GLY A 266 -10.53 -0.59 1.44
C GLY A 266 -10.01 0.80 1.16
N GLY A 267 -9.59 1.00 -0.09
CA GLY A 267 -9.10 2.29 -0.56
C GLY A 267 -7.71 2.27 -1.17
N GLU A 268 -7.00 1.14 -1.19
CA GLU A 268 -5.68 1.08 -1.84
C GLU A 268 -5.75 1.33 -3.36
N HIS A 269 -6.91 1.06 -3.98
CA HIS A 269 -7.18 1.33 -5.38
C HIS A 269 -8.01 2.60 -5.62
N GLU A 270 -8.23 3.42 -4.58
CA GLU A 270 -8.85 4.74 -4.73
C GLU A 270 -7.80 5.86 -4.78
N PHE A 271 -8.14 6.96 -5.44
CA PHE A 271 -7.22 8.04 -5.77
C PHE A 271 -7.77 9.39 -5.32
N THR A 272 -6.88 10.25 -4.83
CA THR A 272 -7.12 11.63 -4.45
C THR A 272 -8.12 11.84 -3.31
N LEU A 273 -8.07 13.01 -2.68
CA LEU A 273 -9.06 13.43 -1.69
C LEU A 273 -10.51 13.33 -2.20
N TYR A 274 -10.71 13.50 -3.52
CA TYR A 274 -12.06 13.49 -4.11
C TYR A 274 -12.71 12.10 -4.07
N GLY A 275 -11.95 11.04 -4.41
CA GLY A 275 -12.47 9.68 -4.33
C GLY A 275 -12.68 9.22 -2.88
N PHE A 276 -11.77 9.60 -1.97
CA PHE A 276 -11.95 9.29 -0.55
C PHE A 276 -13.12 10.05 0.09
N ARG A 277 -13.42 11.27 -0.36
CA ARG A 277 -14.65 11.96 0.05
C ARG A 277 -15.88 11.11 -0.30
N GLU A 278 -15.95 10.56 -1.50
CA GLU A 278 -17.08 9.73 -1.94
C GLU A 278 -17.21 8.47 -1.07
N LEU A 279 -16.09 7.77 -0.77
CA LEU A 279 -16.07 6.61 0.14
C LEU A 279 -16.58 6.97 1.54
N ILE A 280 -16.16 8.11 2.09
CA ILE A 280 -16.53 8.58 3.43
C ILE A 280 -18.00 8.99 3.46
N GLU A 281 -18.48 9.79 2.51
CA GLU A 281 -19.87 10.25 2.42
C GLU A 281 -20.85 9.09 2.24
N ALA A 282 -20.47 8.07 1.45
CA ALA A 282 -21.24 6.84 1.31
C ALA A 282 -21.17 5.93 2.54
N ARG A 283 -20.32 6.24 3.53
CA ARG A 283 -20.03 5.37 4.69
C ARG A 283 -19.64 3.95 4.26
N ALA A 284 -18.86 3.85 3.19
CA ALA A 284 -18.58 2.61 2.50
C ALA A 284 -17.65 1.68 3.31
N VAL A 285 -16.73 2.22 4.09
CA VAL A 285 -15.73 1.44 4.84
C VAL A 285 -15.67 1.83 6.32
N ASP A 286 -15.14 0.93 7.14
CA ASP A 286 -14.80 1.14 8.55
C ASP A 286 -13.35 1.55 8.74
N TYR A 287 -12.47 1.11 7.82
CA TYR A 287 -11.05 1.46 7.77
C TYR A 287 -10.69 1.97 6.38
N ILE A 288 -10.04 3.11 6.32
CA ILE A 288 -9.50 3.67 5.07
C ILE A 288 -8.06 3.21 4.90
N GLN A 289 -7.76 2.62 3.73
CA GLN A 289 -6.46 2.08 3.38
C GLN A 289 -5.91 2.75 2.11
N PHE A 290 -5.74 4.07 2.14
CA PHE A 290 -5.07 4.72 1.01
C PHE A 290 -3.64 4.23 0.85
N ASP A 291 -3.15 4.18 -0.39
CA ASP A 291 -1.75 3.95 -0.70
C ASP A 291 -1.07 5.28 -1.03
N THR A 292 -0.07 5.69 -0.24
CA THR A 292 0.61 6.98 -0.44
C THR A 292 1.33 7.05 -1.79
N ASN A 293 1.78 5.91 -2.35
CA ASN A 293 2.34 5.85 -3.71
C ASN A 293 1.28 5.99 -4.83
N ARG A 294 -0.02 5.90 -4.50
CA ARG A 294 -1.12 5.94 -5.49
C ARG A 294 -2.01 7.15 -5.33
N VAL A 295 -2.27 7.56 -4.10
CA VAL A 295 -3.32 8.53 -3.75
C VAL A 295 -3.00 9.98 -4.11
N GLY A 296 -1.78 10.29 -4.47
CA GLY A 296 -1.27 11.64 -4.71
C GLY A 296 -0.21 12.07 -3.69
N GLY A 297 0.52 11.09 -3.14
CA GLY A 297 1.62 11.32 -2.20
C GLY A 297 1.17 11.73 -0.80
N LEU A 298 2.13 12.18 -0.01
CA LEU A 298 1.91 12.63 1.37
C LEU A 298 1.00 13.87 1.44
N THR A 299 1.02 14.72 0.42
CA THR A 299 0.15 15.90 0.32
C THR A 299 -1.33 15.52 0.33
N GLN A 300 -1.72 14.46 -0.37
CA GLN A 300 -3.11 14.00 -0.34
C GLN A 300 -3.38 13.11 0.88
N ALA A 301 -2.47 12.22 1.24
CA ALA A 301 -2.59 11.31 2.36
C ALA A 301 -2.94 12.04 3.67
N ARG A 302 -2.23 13.14 4.00
CA ARG A 302 -2.52 13.94 5.20
C ARG A 302 -3.90 14.58 5.20
N LYS A 303 -4.39 15.01 4.02
CA LYS A 303 -5.74 15.60 3.88
C LYS A 303 -6.83 14.54 4.04
N ILE A 304 -6.59 13.35 3.50
CA ILE A 304 -7.50 12.22 3.64
C ILE A 304 -7.54 11.77 5.10
N ALA A 305 -6.40 11.68 5.78
CA ALA A 305 -6.34 11.32 7.19
C ALA A 305 -7.14 12.33 8.06
N ALA A 306 -7.00 13.63 7.80
CA ALA A 306 -7.76 14.67 8.51
C ALA A 306 -9.27 14.62 8.19
N LEU A 307 -9.65 14.34 6.94
CA LEU A 307 -11.05 14.17 6.57
C LEU A 307 -11.65 12.93 7.25
N ALA A 308 -10.94 11.81 7.25
CA ALA A 308 -11.35 10.57 7.92
C ALA A 308 -11.49 10.78 9.45
N GLU A 309 -10.56 11.51 10.06
CA GLU A 309 -10.61 11.86 11.49
C GLU A 309 -11.88 12.62 11.85
N ALA A 310 -12.29 13.60 11.03
CA ALA A 310 -13.54 14.34 11.23
C ALA A 310 -14.79 13.45 11.17
N HIS A 311 -14.70 12.29 10.53
CA HIS A 311 -15.75 11.27 10.46
C HIS A 311 -15.54 10.10 11.43
N SER A 312 -14.54 10.17 12.32
CA SER A 312 -14.17 9.10 13.26
C SER A 312 -13.81 7.78 12.57
N ILE A 313 -13.23 7.85 11.38
CA ILE A 313 -12.77 6.69 10.61
C ILE A 313 -11.25 6.57 10.77
N PRO A 314 -10.73 5.42 11.23
CA PRO A 314 -9.30 5.18 11.27
C PRO A 314 -8.72 5.01 9.85
N VAL A 315 -7.47 5.46 9.70
CA VAL A 315 -6.70 5.26 8.47
C VAL A 315 -5.55 4.30 8.73
N ILE A 316 -5.37 3.33 7.85
CA ILE A 316 -4.28 2.35 7.89
C ILE A 316 -3.72 2.25 6.48
N PRO A 317 -2.68 3.06 6.14
CA PRO A 317 -2.16 3.09 4.78
C PRO A 317 -1.74 1.72 4.28
N HIS A 318 -2.13 1.41 3.03
CA HIS A 318 -1.64 0.24 2.31
C HIS A 318 -0.16 0.39 2.01
N ALA A 319 0.53 -0.74 1.99
CA ALA A 319 1.96 -0.93 1.80
C ALA A 319 2.83 -0.44 2.96
N GLY A 320 3.75 -1.30 3.34
CA GLY A 320 4.70 -1.04 4.41
C GLY A 320 5.96 -0.39 3.87
N GLN A 321 6.01 0.92 3.77
CA GLN A 321 7.17 1.68 3.33
C GLN A 321 7.37 2.94 4.17
N MET A 322 8.58 3.49 4.18
CA MET A 322 8.97 4.61 5.04
C MET A 322 8.00 5.80 4.96
N HIS A 323 7.54 6.20 3.77
CA HIS A 323 6.60 7.31 3.62
C HIS A 323 5.26 7.06 4.32
N ASN A 324 4.77 5.80 4.36
CA ASN A 324 3.58 5.43 5.13
C ASN A 324 3.84 5.46 6.63
N TYR A 325 5.02 5.05 7.09
CA TYR A 325 5.34 5.11 8.53
C TYR A 325 5.39 6.56 9.03
N HIS A 326 5.85 7.51 8.21
CA HIS A 326 5.80 8.92 8.58
C HIS A 326 4.38 9.44 8.75
N ILE A 327 3.45 9.10 7.85
CA ILE A 327 2.04 9.53 7.99
C ILE A 327 1.36 8.84 9.18
N VAL A 328 1.61 7.55 9.41
CA VAL A 328 1.07 6.82 10.56
C VAL A 328 1.60 7.39 11.88
N MET A 329 2.89 7.72 11.96
CA MET A 329 3.49 8.33 13.15
C MET A 329 2.84 9.68 13.48
N ALA A 330 2.46 10.46 12.47
CA ALA A 330 1.89 11.80 12.64
C ALA A 330 0.35 11.82 12.80
N SER A 331 -0.36 10.72 12.53
CA SER A 331 -1.82 10.68 12.52
C SER A 331 -2.39 10.04 13.79
N LEU A 332 -3.23 10.77 14.54
CA LEU A 332 -3.90 10.25 15.74
C LEU A 332 -4.87 9.11 15.42
N ASN A 333 -5.58 9.21 14.31
CA ASN A 333 -6.53 8.20 13.84
C ASN A 333 -5.89 7.06 13.05
N SER A 334 -4.55 6.90 13.09
CA SER A 334 -3.86 5.77 12.46
C SER A 334 -3.27 4.83 13.53
N PRO A 335 -3.96 3.74 13.87
CA PRO A 335 -3.58 2.89 15.01
C PRO A 335 -2.39 1.99 14.73
N MET A 336 -2.12 1.62 13.48
CA MET A 336 -1.06 0.70 13.07
C MET A 336 -0.67 0.92 11.61
N ALA A 337 0.42 0.31 11.18
CA ALA A 337 0.85 0.28 9.79
C ALA A 337 0.93 -1.15 9.24
N GLU A 338 0.80 -1.27 7.94
CA GLU A 338 1.13 -2.47 7.21
C GLU A 338 2.64 -2.69 7.17
N TYR A 339 3.07 -3.94 7.21
CA TYR A 339 4.44 -4.33 7.01
C TYR A 339 4.53 -5.58 6.14
N PHE A 340 5.33 -5.50 5.09
CA PHE A 340 5.66 -6.66 4.26
C PHE A 340 6.99 -7.25 4.74
N PRO A 341 6.99 -8.39 5.43
CA PRO A 341 8.23 -9.06 5.79
C PRO A 341 9.08 -9.34 4.54
N PRO A 342 10.39 -9.00 4.56
CA PRO A 342 11.26 -9.24 3.42
C PRO A 342 11.40 -10.73 3.16
N VAL A 343 11.26 -11.11 1.90
CA VAL A 343 11.49 -12.45 1.37
C VAL A 343 12.14 -12.33 0.01
N ASP A 344 12.43 -13.47 -0.62
CA ASP A 344 12.95 -13.49 -1.99
C ASP A 344 11.96 -12.82 -2.98
N VAL A 345 12.47 -12.22 -4.05
CA VAL A 345 11.76 -11.37 -5.04
C VAL A 345 10.70 -12.15 -5.84
N GLU A 346 10.03 -13.10 -5.23
CA GLU A 346 9.08 -13.97 -5.92
C GLU A 346 7.69 -13.33 -6.09
N VAL A 347 7.30 -12.49 -5.15
CA VAL A 347 5.94 -11.91 -5.08
C VAL A 347 5.91 -10.40 -5.36
N GLY A 348 7.07 -9.75 -5.46
CA GLY A 348 7.22 -8.44 -6.08
C GLY A 348 7.06 -7.20 -5.22
N ASN A 349 6.46 -7.26 -4.05
CA ASN A 349 6.37 -6.10 -3.14
C ASN A 349 7.70 -5.81 -2.42
N GLU A 350 8.70 -6.65 -2.62
CA GLU A 350 9.95 -6.63 -1.88
C GLU A 350 11.07 -5.86 -2.57
N LEU A 351 10.89 -5.45 -3.84
CA LEU A 351 11.95 -4.72 -4.56
C LEU A 351 12.40 -3.44 -3.87
N PHE A 352 11.53 -2.76 -3.14
CA PHE A 352 11.91 -1.58 -2.38
C PHE A 352 13.00 -1.87 -1.33
N TRP A 353 13.07 -3.08 -0.77
CA TRP A 353 14.13 -3.52 0.15
C TRP A 353 15.52 -3.56 -0.49
N TYR A 354 15.56 -3.67 -1.81
CA TYR A 354 16.80 -3.63 -2.59
C TYR A 354 17.11 -2.23 -3.11
N CYS A 355 16.07 -1.44 -3.43
CA CYS A 355 16.25 -0.10 -3.96
C CYS A 355 16.75 0.91 -2.93
N PHE A 356 16.39 0.72 -1.65
CA PHE A 356 16.64 1.71 -0.61
C PHE A 356 17.40 1.14 0.59
N ASN A 357 18.23 2.01 1.21
CA ASN A 357 18.68 1.85 2.58
C ASN A 357 17.75 2.70 3.46
N GLY A 358 17.58 2.29 4.72
CA GLY A 358 16.83 3.05 5.72
C GLY A 358 15.40 2.54 5.96
N GLU A 359 14.89 1.62 5.13
CA GLU A 359 13.60 0.97 5.43
C GLU A 359 13.71 0.20 6.76
N PRO A 360 12.79 0.44 7.71
CA PRO A 360 12.91 -0.12 9.05
C PRO A 360 12.45 -1.57 9.11
N THR A 361 13.08 -2.34 9.98
CA THR A 361 12.63 -3.69 10.34
C THR A 361 11.93 -3.64 11.70
N PRO A 362 10.73 -4.21 11.85
CA PRO A 362 10.04 -4.26 13.13
C PRO A 362 10.82 -5.04 14.20
N LYS A 363 10.68 -4.58 15.43
CA LYS A 363 11.12 -5.31 16.61
C LYS A 363 9.92 -5.53 17.53
N ASP A 364 9.66 -6.79 17.87
CA ASP A 364 8.52 -7.17 18.71
C ASP A 364 7.16 -6.63 18.19
N GLY A 365 6.97 -6.60 16.87
CA GLY A 365 5.76 -6.06 16.23
C GLY A 365 5.65 -4.54 16.15
N TYR A 366 6.75 -3.79 16.38
CA TYR A 366 6.77 -2.33 16.36
C TYR A 366 7.88 -1.77 15.48
N ILE A 367 7.60 -0.65 14.81
CA ILE A 367 8.60 0.19 14.14
C ILE A 367 8.80 1.47 14.95
N ASP A 368 10.07 1.85 15.14
CA ASP A 368 10.46 3.15 15.65
C ASP A 368 11.14 3.97 14.55
N LEU A 369 10.82 5.26 14.47
CA LEU A 369 11.45 6.18 13.53
C LEU A 369 12.49 7.02 14.24
N ASP A 370 13.71 7.05 13.67
CA ASP A 370 14.78 7.89 14.21
C ASP A 370 14.41 9.37 14.14
N GLU A 371 14.44 10.04 15.26
CA GLU A 371 14.08 11.46 15.39
C GLU A 371 15.15 12.42 14.85
N ASN A 372 16.35 11.91 14.61
CA ASN A 372 17.51 12.69 14.16
C ASN A 372 17.78 12.57 12.66
N THR A 373 17.07 11.68 11.96
CA THR A 373 17.26 11.47 10.53
C THR A 373 16.33 12.37 9.73
N PRO A 374 16.87 13.39 9.02
CA PRO A 374 16.05 14.32 8.23
C PRO A 374 15.42 13.66 6.99
N GLY A 375 14.30 14.22 6.56
CA GLY A 375 13.56 13.71 5.40
C GLY A 375 12.81 12.43 5.71
N LEU A 376 12.76 11.55 4.73
CA LEU A 376 12.20 10.21 4.89
C LEU A 376 13.19 9.24 5.56
N GLY A 377 14.48 9.59 5.66
CA GLY A 377 15.51 8.68 6.16
C GLY A 377 15.94 7.63 5.14
N LEU A 378 15.60 7.81 3.88
CA LEU A 378 15.96 6.90 2.78
C LEU A 378 17.15 7.40 1.99
N THR A 379 17.97 6.46 1.51
CA THR A 379 18.96 6.67 0.45
C THR A 379 18.87 5.57 -0.58
N VAL A 380 19.19 5.87 -1.84
CA VAL A 380 19.25 4.83 -2.87
C VAL A 380 20.40 3.88 -2.58
N ASN A 381 20.15 2.58 -2.68
CA ASN A 381 21.17 1.55 -2.43
C ASN A 381 21.89 1.19 -3.74
N GLU A 382 22.81 2.05 -4.16
CA GLU A 382 23.57 1.88 -5.41
C GLU A 382 24.36 0.56 -5.45
N GLU A 383 24.77 0.02 -4.31
CA GLU A 383 25.51 -1.25 -4.26
C GLU A 383 24.61 -2.44 -4.61
N LYS A 384 23.42 -2.51 -4.02
CA LYS A 384 22.47 -3.59 -4.38
C LYS A 384 21.96 -3.45 -5.80
N LEU A 385 21.77 -2.20 -6.29
CA LEU A 385 21.26 -1.96 -7.64
C LEU A 385 22.19 -2.44 -8.76
N LYS A 386 23.48 -2.64 -8.51
CA LYS A 386 24.40 -3.25 -9.48
C LYS A 386 23.99 -4.64 -9.96
N ASN A 387 23.17 -5.35 -9.17
CA ASN A 387 22.68 -6.69 -9.49
C ASN A 387 21.37 -6.68 -10.30
N PHE A 388 20.83 -5.50 -10.60
CA PHE A 388 19.58 -5.33 -11.34
C PHE A 388 19.83 -4.67 -12.69
N GLU A 389 18.85 -4.78 -13.59
CA GLU A 389 18.79 -3.91 -14.75
C GLU A 389 18.28 -2.54 -14.32
N VAL A 390 18.99 -1.49 -14.71
CA VAL A 390 18.56 -0.11 -14.47
C VAL A 390 18.24 0.52 -15.82
N ILE A 391 17.01 0.99 -15.99
CA ILE A 391 16.54 1.72 -17.18
C ILE A 391 16.44 3.20 -16.78
N GLU A 392 17.33 3.99 -17.37
CA GLU A 392 17.42 5.44 -17.18
C GLU A 392 16.30 6.19 -17.90
#